data_0897dd203714ae3d1b041e7696f5faf9
#
_entry.id   0897dd203714ae3d1b041e7696f5faf9
#
_cell.length_a   1.000
_cell.length_b   1.000
_cell.length_c   1.000
_cell.angle_alpha   90.00
_cell.angle_beta   90.00
_cell.angle_gamma   90.00
#
_symmetry.space_group_name_H-M   'P 1'
#
loop_
_entity.id
_entity.type
_entity.pdbx_description
1 polymer ?
#
loop_
_entity_poly.entity_id
_entity_poly.type
_entity_poly.pdbx_seq_one_letter_code
_entity_poly.pdbx_strand_id
1 'polypeptide(L)'
;DIPEGYANNFHGKGFTLCGNLSPALRNTVDQPYMIDNLKQKVYDYVIFSRIYRSTRHYDEVCKYYDDNEIIIIDGHDVPDIEEDYRKHIYFKRELQEEITKTLLPISFSIPEEKLVPSDLTTIKEKELGQVVPGQQDTYTFTSEKEYYKDYEKSLYGITHKKGGWDCMRHLEIMANKCVPFFPGNEECPPHTM
;
A
#
# COMPACT_ATOMS: atom_id res chain seq x y z
N ASP A 1 -11.13 -10.16 -1.35
CA ASP A 1 -11.76 -10.30 -0.02
C ASP A 1 -10.69 -10.30 1.03
N ILE A 2 -10.71 -9.31 1.91
CA ILE A 2 -9.91 -9.31 3.14
C ILE A 2 -10.72 -10.14 4.15
N PRO A 3 -10.21 -11.27 4.66
CA PRO A 3 -10.95 -12.07 5.61
C PRO A 3 -11.37 -11.26 6.82
N GLU A 4 -12.60 -11.48 7.31
CA GLU A 4 -13.09 -10.90 8.55
C GLU A 4 -12.12 -11.28 9.68
N GLY A 5 -11.61 -10.31 10.41
CA GLY A 5 -10.56 -10.51 11.42
C GLY A 5 -9.12 -10.19 10.99
N TYR A 6 -8.84 -10.09 9.69
CA TYR A 6 -7.51 -9.69 9.22
C TYR A 6 -7.18 -8.23 9.59
N ALA A 7 -8.21 -7.39 9.67
CA ALA A 7 -8.10 -6.00 10.10
C ALA A 7 -7.65 -5.86 11.56
N ASN A 8 -7.94 -6.87 12.40
CA ASN A 8 -7.63 -6.84 13.83
C ASN A 8 -6.30 -7.49 14.20
N ASN A 9 -5.67 -8.21 13.26
CA ASN A 9 -4.49 -9.03 13.52
C ASN A 9 -3.22 -8.56 12.81
N PHE A 10 -3.23 -7.40 12.18
CA PHE A 10 -2.08 -6.95 11.44
C PHE A 10 -0.97 -6.47 12.38
N HIS A 11 -0.02 -7.37 12.67
CA HIS A 11 1.21 -7.10 13.42
C HIS A 11 1.01 -6.35 14.74
N GLY A 12 0.30 -6.97 15.66
CA GLY A 12 0.18 -6.44 17.01
C GLY A 12 -0.55 -5.11 17.06
N LYS A 13 -1.74 -5.04 16.45
CA LYS A 13 -2.63 -3.87 16.43
C LYS A 13 -2.22 -2.80 15.39
N GLY A 14 -1.72 -3.22 14.23
CA GLY A 14 -1.43 -2.33 13.11
C GLY A 14 -2.70 -1.65 12.58
N PHE A 15 -2.63 -0.35 12.47
CA PHE A 15 -3.73 0.53 12.07
C PHE A 15 -3.76 0.78 10.56
N THR A 16 -3.06 -0.03 9.80
CA THR A 16 -2.72 0.22 8.42
C THR A 16 -3.77 -0.26 7.41
N LEU A 17 -3.33 -0.50 6.22
CA LEU A 17 -3.99 -0.84 4.95
C LEU A 17 -5.43 -1.39 5.03
N CYS A 18 -5.72 -2.29 5.95
CA CYS A 18 -7.04 -2.93 6.02
C CYS A 18 -8.13 -2.04 6.64
N GLY A 19 -7.75 -1.04 7.43
CA GLY A 19 -8.65 -0.05 8.02
C GLY A 19 -9.02 1.07 7.04
N ASN A 20 -8.30 1.21 5.93
CA ASN A 20 -8.51 2.30 4.97
C ASN A 20 -9.65 2.05 3.98
N LEU A 21 -10.15 0.82 3.89
CA LEU A 21 -11.28 0.51 3.03
C LEU A 21 -12.60 0.73 3.77
N SER A 22 -13.41 1.66 3.28
CA SER A 22 -14.79 1.80 3.75
C SER A 22 -15.53 0.46 3.65
N PRO A 23 -16.28 0.04 4.69
CA PRO A 23 -17.15 -1.15 4.60
C PRO A 23 -18.10 -1.13 3.40
N ALA A 24 -18.56 0.05 2.99
CA ALA A 24 -19.41 0.22 1.81
C ALA A 24 -18.71 -0.20 0.51
N LEU A 25 -17.39 0.04 0.38
CA LEU A 25 -16.62 -0.36 -0.80
C LEU A 25 -16.34 -1.87 -0.84
N ARG A 26 -16.44 -2.57 0.28
CA ARG A 26 -16.24 -4.03 0.34
C ARG A 26 -17.38 -4.82 -0.29
N ASN A 27 -18.55 -4.22 -0.43
CA ASN A 27 -19.79 -4.86 -0.88
C ASN A 27 -20.17 -4.53 -2.32
N THR A 28 -19.39 -3.71 -3.01
CA THR A 28 -19.62 -3.37 -4.43
C THR A 28 -18.99 -4.42 -5.35
N VAL A 29 -19.32 -5.70 -5.16
CA VAL A 29 -18.75 -6.76 -5.98
C VAL A 29 -19.85 -7.31 -6.90
N ASP A 30 -19.69 -7.05 -8.18
CA ASP A 30 -20.57 -7.51 -9.26
C ASP A 30 -20.28 -8.97 -9.66
N GLN A 31 -19.89 -9.80 -8.67
CA GLN A 31 -19.43 -11.17 -8.91
C GLN A 31 -20.39 -12.06 -9.74
N PRO A 32 -21.72 -12.01 -9.53
CA PRO A 32 -22.64 -12.86 -10.28
C PRO A 32 -22.65 -12.58 -11.80
N TYR A 33 -22.36 -11.34 -12.19
CA TYR A 33 -22.45 -10.89 -13.60
C TYR A 33 -21.08 -10.61 -14.22
N MET A 34 -19.99 -10.82 -13.48
CA MET A 34 -18.64 -10.45 -13.89
C MET A 34 -18.28 -11.00 -15.28
N ILE A 35 -18.50 -12.29 -15.51
CA ILE A 35 -18.13 -12.93 -16.78
C ILE A 35 -18.94 -12.35 -17.95
N ASP A 36 -20.22 -12.09 -17.76
CA ASP A 36 -21.06 -11.51 -18.81
C ASP A 36 -20.70 -10.05 -19.07
N ASN A 37 -20.38 -9.30 -18.03
CA ASN A 37 -19.88 -7.93 -18.14
C ASN A 37 -18.52 -7.88 -18.87
N LEU A 38 -17.60 -8.82 -18.61
CA LEU A 38 -16.33 -8.95 -19.34
C LEU A 38 -16.59 -9.22 -20.83
N LYS A 39 -17.46 -10.17 -21.16
CA LYS A 39 -17.84 -10.50 -22.56
C LYS A 39 -18.44 -9.31 -23.32
N GLN A 40 -19.20 -8.48 -22.62
CA GLN A 40 -19.86 -7.30 -23.18
C GLN A 40 -18.95 -6.06 -23.18
N LYS A 41 -17.70 -6.17 -22.70
CA LYS A 41 -16.76 -5.04 -22.54
C LYS A 41 -17.39 -3.86 -21.81
N VAL A 42 -18.07 -4.13 -20.69
CA VAL A 42 -18.72 -3.08 -19.87
C VAL A 42 -17.70 -2.19 -19.17
N TYR A 43 -16.49 -2.71 -18.95
CA TYR A 43 -15.40 -2.00 -18.28
C TYR A 43 -14.40 -1.43 -19.29
N ASP A 44 -13.91 -0.22 -19.08
CA ASP A 44 -12.84 0.37 -19.89
C ASP A 44 -11.49 -0.31 -19.62
N TYR A 45 -11.26 -0.73 -18.37
CA TYR A 45 -10.04 -1.39 -17.93
C TYR A 45 -10.34 -2.54 -16.97
N VAL A 46 -9.50 -3.55 -16.99
CA VAL A 46 -9.51 -4.63 -15.98
C VAL A 46 -8.21 -4.59 -15.19
N ILE A 47 -8.32 -4.53 -13.85
CA ILE A 47 -7.18 -4.37 -12.96
C ILE A 47 -6.95 -5.64 -12.16
N PHE A 48 -5.75 -6.21 -12.24
CA PHE A 48 -5.28 -7.29 -11.40
C PHE A 48 -4.33 -6.74 -10.32
N SER A 49 -4.80 -6.68 -9.08
CA SER A 49 -4.04 -6.08 -7.96
C SER A 49 -3.22 -7.10 -7.15
N ARG A 50 -3.26 -8.39 -7.49
CA ARG A 50 -2.59 -9.46 -6.73
C ARG A 50 -2.13 -10.60 -7.64
N ILE A 51 -1.65 -10.26 -8.82
CA ILE A 51 -1.31 -11.25 -9.85
C ILE A 51 -0.31 -12.30 -9.35
N TYR A 52 0.66 -11.91 -8.54
CA TYR A 52 1.65 -12.78 -7.89
C TYR A 52 1.04 -13.79 -6.89
N ARG A 53 -0.24 -13.64 -6.53
CA ARG A 53 -0.95 -14.58 -5.62
C ARG A 53 -2.10 -15.31 -6.29
N SER A 54 -2.66 -14.74 -7.33
CA SER A 54 -3.82 -15.33 -7.99
C SER A 54 -3.95 -14.83 -9.43
N THR A 55 -3.97 -15.78 -10.35
CA THR A 55 -4.22 -15.56 -11.77
C THR A 55 -5.68 -15.85 -12.15
N ARG A 56 -6.55 -15.97 -11.14
CA ARG A 56 -7.96 -16.31 -11.36
C ARG A 56 -8.59 -15.34 -12.37
N HIS A 57 -9.25 -15.88 -13.36
CA HIS A 57 -9.92 -15.19 -14.47
C HIS A 57 -9.00 -14.46 -15.46
N TYR A 58 -7.68 -14.54 -15.33
CA TYR A 58 -6.75 -13.87 -16.24
C TYR A 58 -6.95 -14.33 -17.69
N ASP A 59 -6.94 -15.64 -17.93
CA ASP A 59 -7.13 -16.21 -19.28
C ASP A 59 -8.51 -15.85 -19.86
N GLU A 60 -9.54 -15.71 -19.02
CA GLU A 60 -10.87 -15.32 -19.47
C GLU A 60 -10.90 -13.84 -19.85
N VAL A 61 -10.25 -12.96 -19.10
CA VAL A 61 -10.13 -11.54 -19.42
C VAL A 61 -9.39 -11.34 -20.74
N CYS A 62 -8.27 -12.04 -20.96
CA CYS A 62 -7.47 -11.95 -22.19
C CYS A 62 -8.22 -12.38 -23.46
N LYS A 63 -9.37 -13.01 -23.35
CA LYS A 63 -10.21 -13.30 -24.54
C LYS A 63 -10.96 -12.08 -25.05
N TYR A 64 -11.18 -11.09 -24.21
CA TYR A 64 -12.06 -9.95 -24.53
C TYR A 64 -11.36 -8.60 -24.44
N TYR A 65 -10.25 -8.49 -23.69
CA TYR A 65 -9.51 -7.26 -23.45
C TYR A 65 -8.13 -7.31 -24.06
N ASP A 66 -7.72 -6.23 -24.69
CA ASP A 66 -6.39 -6.07 -25.28
C ASP A 66 -5.36 -5.79 -24.19
N ASP A 67 -4.06 -5.96 -24.51
CA ASP A 67 -2.98 -5.82 -23.54
C ASP A 67 -2.92 -4.42 -22.90
N ASN A 68 -3.35 -3.38 -23.58
CA ASN A 68 -3.41 -1.99 -23.08
C ASN A 68 -4.69 -1.66 -22.28
N GLU A 69 -5.66 -2.55 -22.25
CA GLU A 69 -6.87 -2.45 -21.44
C GLU A 69 -6.74 -3.22 -20.11
N ILE A 70 -5.63 -3.95 -19.95
CA ILE A 70 -5.33 -4.72 -18.73
C ILE A 70 -4.24 -4.00 -17.93
N ILE A 71 -4.49 -3.81 -16.65
CA ILE A 71 -3.56 -3.16 -15.72
C ILE A 71 -3.16 -4.15 -14.64
N ILE A 72 -1.87 -4.30 -14.43
CA ILE A 72 -1.30 -5.09 -13.33
C ILE A 72 -0.83 -4.15 -12.23
N ILE A 73 -1.28 -4.38 -11.00
CA ILE A 73 -0.76 -3.71 -9.81
C ILE A 73 -0.06 -4.76 -8.96
N ASP A 74 1.26 -4.78 -9.04
CA ASP A 74 2.10 -5.70 -8.29
C ASP A 74 2.62 -5.03 -7.02
N GLY A 75 1.94 -5.31 -5.93
CA GLY A 75 2.30 -4.83 -4.58
C GLY A 75 3.26 -5.73 -3.82
N HIS A 76 3.97 -6.65 -4.49
CA HIS A 76 4.91 -7.55 -3.83
C HIS A 76 6.13 -6.81 -3.29
N ASP A 77 6.67 -7.29 -2.13
CA ASP A 77 7.79 -6.67 -1.41
C ASP A 77 9.17 -6.95 -2.02
N VAL A 78 9.23 -7.57 -3.21
CA VAL A 78 10.46 -7.92 -3.92
C VAL A 78 10.50 -7.21 -5.27
N PRO A 79 11.69 -6.96 -5.84
CA PRO A 79 11.83 -6.26 -7.12
C PRO A 79 11.41 -7.09 -8.35
N ASP A 80 11.31 -8.40 -8.19
CA ASP A 80 11.04 -9.31 -9.32
C ASP A 80 9.72 -8.96 -10.01
N ILE A 81 9.73 -9.00 -11.32
CA ILE A 81 8.55 -8.76 -12.17
C ILE A 81 8.04 -10.10 -12.68
N GLU A 82 6.73 -10.28 -12.67
CA GLU A 82 6.07 -11.43 -13.26
C GLU A 82 6.06 -11.28 -14.80
N GLU A 83 7.06 -11.83 -15.47
CA GLU A 83 7.35 -11.63 -16.90
C GLU A 83 6.17 -11.94 -17.84
N ASP A 84 5.34 -12.94 -17.51
CA ASP A 84 4.16 -13.31 -18.30
C ASP A 84 3.13 -12.18 -18.42
N TYR A 85 3.17 -11.21 -17.51
CA TYR A 85 2.24 -10.09 -17.47
C TYR A 85 2.86 -8.76 -17.90
N ARG A 86 4.15 -8.73 -18.24
CA ARG A 86 4.92 -7.52 -18.61
C ARG A 86 4.41 -6.83 -19.90
N LYS A 87 3.65 -7.52 -20.70
CA LYS A 87 3.02 -6.98 -21.91
C LYS A 87 1.90 -5.97 -21.62
N HIS A 88 1.35 -5.97 -20.40
CA HIS A 88 0.29 -5.07 -19.96
C HIS A 88 0.85 -3.76 -19.38
N ILE A 89 -0.04 -2.85 -19.00
CA ILE A 89 0.33 -1.70 -18.16
C ILE A 89 0.63 -2.24 -16.76
N TYR A 90 1.88 -2.20 -16.35
CA TYR A 90 2.38 -2.86 -15.14
C TYR A 90 2.88 -1.83 -14.13
N PHE A 91 2.23 -1.75 -12.99
CA PHE A 91 2.66 -0.96 -11.85
C PHE A 91 3.34 -1.87 -10.82
N LYS A 92 4.63 -1.60 -10.57
CA LYS A 92 5.46 -2.38 -9.65
C LYS A 92 5.82 -1.59 -8.42
N ARG A 93 5.47 -2.10 -7.24
CA ARG A 93 6.08 -1.65 -5.99
C ARG A 93 7.47 -2.29 -5.86
N GLU A 94 8.43 -1.58 -5.32
CA GLU A 94 9.83 -2.00 -5.26
C GLU A 94 10.50 -2.08 -6.66
N LEU A 95 10.08 -1.24 -7.61
CA LEU A 95 10.64 -1.24 -8.94
C LEU A 95 12.14 -0.85 -8.92
N GLN A 96 12.99 -1.71 -9.49
CA GLN A 96 14.44 -1.47 -9.62
C GLN A 96 14.89 -1.37 -11.10
N GLU A 97 13.99 -1.65 -12.03
CA GLU A 97 14.23 -1.50 -13.44
C GLU A 97 13.93 -0.09 -13.95
N GLU A 98 14.37 0.20 -15.18
CA GLU A 98 14.07 1.47 -15.83
C GLU A 98 12.57 1.63 -16.09
N ILE A 99 12.07 2.83 -15.82
CA ILE A 99 10.68 3.20 -16.11
C ILE A 99 10.47 3.23 -17.61
N THR A 100 9.40 2.58 -18.07
CA THR A 100 8.98 2.59 -19.47
C THR A 100 7.57 3.15 -19.62
N LYS A 101 7.00 3.12 -20.83
CA LYS A 101 5.60 3.51 -21.05
C LYS A 101 4.59 2.58 -20.38
N THR A 102 4.97 1.33 -20.16
CA THR A 102 4.11 0.29 -19.60
C THR A 102 4.60 -0.27 -18.29
N LEU A 103 5.84 -0.03 -17.87
CA LEU A 103 6.39 -0.44 -16.58
C LEU A 103 6.62 0.80 -15.72
N LEU A 104 5.82 0.95 -14.68
CA LEU A 104 5.72 2.15 -13.86
C LEU A 104 5.88 1.81 -12.37
N PRO A 105 6.51 2.68 -11.59
CA PRO A 105 6.55 2.52 -10.15
C PRO A 105 5.19 2.83 -9.53
N ILE A 106 4.89 2.17 -8.41
CA ILE A 106 3.77 2.51 -7.53
C ILE A 106 4.22 2.35 -6.08
N SER A 107 3.76 3.23 -5.21
CA SER A 107 3.99 3.15 -3.78
C SER A 107 2.68 3.08 -3.00
N PHE A 108 2.76 2.82 -1.72
CA PHE A 108 1.63 3.00 -0.83
C PHE A 108 1.15 4.46 -0.82
N SER A 109 -0.10 4.65 -0.46
CA SER A 109 -0.71 5.96 -0.23
C SER A 109 -1.45 5.97 1.10
N ILE A 110 -1.69 7.16 1.64
CA ILE A 110 -2.47 7.35 2.85
C ILE A 110 -3.67 8.24 2.53
N PRO A 111 -4.88 7.95 3.04
CA PRO A 111 -6.05 8.79 2.82
C PRO A 111 -5.86 10.21 3.36
N GLU A 112 -6.40 11.19 2.64
CA GLU A 112 -6.25 12.61 2.99
C GLU A 112 -6.81 12.93 4.39
N GLU A 113 -7.90 12.30 4.79
CA GLU A 113 -8.50 12.47 6.11
C GLU A 113 -7.61 12.01 7.28
N LYS A 114 -6.52 11.30 6.99
CA LYS A 114 -5.52 10.90 7.98
C LYS A 114 -4.34 11.86 8.09
N LEU A 115 -4.29 12.87 7.23
CA LEU A 115 -3.25 13.88 7.28
C LEU A 115 -3.57 14.92 8.37
N VAL A 116 -2.60 15.24 9.19
CA VAL A 116 -2.71 16.41 10.06
C VAL A 116 -2.75 17.66 9.17
N PRO A 117 -3.77 18.54 9.29
CA PRO A 117 -3.92 19.71 8.44
C PRO A 117 -2.64 20.56 8.39
N SER A 118 -2.33 21.10 7.22
CA SER A 118 -1.07 21.84 6.99
C SER A 118 -0.94 23.09 7.85
N ASP A 119 -2.04 23.74 8.14
CA ASP A 119 -2.16 24.96 8.97
C ASP A 119 -2.11 24.68 10.47
N LEU A 120 -2.30 23.41 10.89
CA LEU A 120 -2.24 23.04 12.28
C LEU A 120 -0.79 22.90 12.75
N THR A 121 -0.36 23.74 13.68
CA THR A 121 0.94 23.60 14.34
C THR A 121 0.89 22.50 15.40
N THR A 122 1.76 21.52 15.27
CA THR A 122 1.92 20.45 16.28
C THR A 122 3.04 20.82 17.26
N ILE A 123 2.77 20.69 18.55
CA ILE A 123 3.78 20.91 19.59
C ILE A 123 4.55 19.60 19.77
N LYS A 124 5.86 19.63 19.54
CA LYS A 124 6.75 18.49 19.74
C LYS A 124 7.15 18.41 21.22
N GLU A 125 6.76 17.32 21.86
CA GLU A 125 6.96 17.09 23.29
C GLU A 125 8.14 16.14 23.58
N LYS A 126 8.57 15.39 22.55
CA LYS A 126 9.65 14.40 22.67
C LYS A 126 10.42 14.23 21.35
N GLU A 127 11.59 13.65 21.47
CA GLU A 127 12.48 13.45 20.32
C GLU A 127 12.02 12.29 19.43
N LEU A 128 11.75 11.14 20.01
CA LEU A 128 11.42 9.92 19.27
C LEU A 128 10.01 9.43 19.57
N GLY A 129 9.33 8.95 18.52
CA GLY A 129 8.11 8.16 18.64
C GLY A 129 8.36 6.86 19.38
N GLN A 130 7.33 6.35 20.05
CA GLN A 130 7.44 5.19 20.91
C GLN A 130 7.68 3.90 20.12
N VAL A 131 7.10 3.76 18.93
CA VAL A 131 7.18 2.53 18.15
C VAL A 131 8.54 2.36 17.50
N VAL A 132 9.23 1.29 17.85
CA VAL A 132 10.49 0.85 17.24
C VAL A 132 10.20 -0.41 16.41
N PRO A 133 10.35 -0.37 15.09
CA PRO A 133 10.10 -1.53 14.24
C PRO A 133 10.92 -2.75 14.66
N GLY A 134 10.23 -3.90 14.77
CA GLY A 134 10.87 -5.14 15.22
C GLY A 134 10.88 -5.36 16.74
N GLN A 135 10.65 -4.32 17.54
CA GLN A 135 10.55 -4.42 19.00
C GLN A 135 9.08 -4.44 19.42
N GLN A 136 8.54 -5.63 19.63
CA GLN A 136 7.10 -5.83 19.89
C GLN A 136 6.57 -5.17 21.17
N ASP A 137 7.39 -5.06 22.18
CA ASP A 137 7.10 -4.38 23.44
C ASP A 137 6.81 -2.88 23.30
N THR A 138 7.27 -2.27 22.21
CA THR A 138 7.03 -0.85 21.89
C THR A 138 5.63 -0.60 21.26
N TYR A 139 4.93 -1.66 20.82
CA TYR A 139 3.61 -1.57 20.18
C TYR A 139 2.50 -1.63 21.22
N THR A 140 2.40 -0.63 22.06
CA THR A 140 1.46 -0.62 23.21
C THR A 140 0.14 0.07 22.94
N PHE A 141 0.02 0.80 21.83
CA PHE A 141 -1.20 1.55 21.49
C PHE A 141 -2.39 0.62 21.22
N THR A 142 -3.56 1.03 21.68
CA THR A 142 -4.81 0.27 21.54
C THR A 142 -5.73 0.89 20.49
N SER A 143 -5.46 2.11 20.06
CA SER A 143 -6.22 2.82 19.03
C SER A 143 -5.30 3.53 18.03
N GLU A 144 -5.79 3.69 16.80
CA GLU A 144 -5.09 4.46 15.76
C GLU A 144 -4.86 5.91 16.18
N LYS A 145 -5.85 6.49 16.88
CA LYS A 145 -5.76 7.86 17.39
C LYS A 145 -4.59 8.07 18.36
N GLU A 146 -4.38 7.13 19.27
CA GLU A 146 -3.25 7.18 20.22
C GLU A 146 -1.92 7.01 19.50
N TYR A 147 -1.85 6.07 18.57
CA TYR A 147 -0.68 5.80 17.75
C TYR A 147 -0.27 7.03 16.92
N TYR A 148 -1.22 7.67 16.23
CA TYR A 148 -0.94 8.88 15.46
C TYR A 148 -0.60 10.08 16.35
N LYS A 149 -1.27 10.20 17.49
CA LYS A 149 -0.97 11.25 18.48
C LYS A 149 0.45 11.18 19.00
N ASP A 150 1.00 9.97 19.11
CA ASP A 150 2.38 9.77 19.50
C ASP A 150 3.36 10.36 18.46
N TYR A 151 3.11 10.15 17.16
CA TYR A 151 3.90 10.78 16.10
C TYR A 151 3.71 12.29 16.04
N GLU A 152 2.48 12.80 16.19
CA GLU A 152 2.25 14.25 16.24
C GLU A 152 3.12 14.94 17.29
N LYS A 153 3.32 14.31 18.44
CA LYS A 153 4.11 14.81 19.56
C LYS A 153 5.63 14.58 19.45
N SER A 154 6.04 13.76 18.47
CA SER A 154 7.44 13.37 18.29
C SER A 154 8.11 14.16 17.18
N LEU A 155 9.40 14.50 17.34
CA LEU A 155 10.20 15.07 16.26
C LEU A 155 10.47 14.02 15.19
N TYR A 156 10.86 12.80 15.61
CA TYR A 156 11.23 11.71 14.72
C TYR A 156 10.44 10.45 15.01
N GLY A 157 10.07 9.72 13.93
CA GLY A 157 9.51 8.38 14.00
C GLY A 157 10.49 7.37 13.43
N ILE A 158 10.85 6.35 14.22
CA ILE A 158 11.80 5.32 13.77
C ILE A 158 11.12 4.43 12.74
N THR A 159 11.79 4.25 11.62
CA THR A 159 11.37 3.34 10.57
C THR A 159 12.57 2.67 9.91
N HIS A 160 12.34 1.59 9.18
CA HIS A 160 13.34 0.90 8.39
C HIS A 160 12.66 0.02 7.34
N LYS A 161 13.42 -0.43 6.37
CA LYS A 161 13.03 -1.47 5.43
C LYS A 161 12.49 -2.71 6.17
N LYS A 162 11.40 -3.28 5.66
CA LYS A 162 10.88 -4.59 6.09
C LYS A 162 11.08 -5.63 4.98
N GLY A 163 10.01 -6.19 4.43
CA GLY A 163 10.06 -6.98 3.21
C GLY A 163 10.52 -6.15 2.03
N GLY A 164 9.91 -4.99 1.86
CA GLY A 164 10.29 -3.96 0.90
C GLY A 164 10.75 -2.66 1.57
N TRP A 165 11.24 -1.72 0.76
CA TRP A 165 11.61 -0.37 1.17
C TRP A 165 10.37 0.49 1.42
N ASP A 166 9.38 0.39 0.52
CA ASP A 166 8.10 1.08 0.65
C ASP A 166 7.27 0.48 1.79
N CYS A 167 6.92 1.30 2.76
CA CYS A 167 6.21 0.87 3.96
C CYS A 167 5.21 1.94 4.42
N MET A 168 3.97 1.52 4.71
CA MET A 168 2.92 2.42 5.22
C MET A 168 3.35 3.27 6.40
N ARG A 169 4.25 2.77 7.26
CA ARG A 169 4.74 3.53 8.41
C ARG A 169 5.43 4.83 8.02
N HIS A 170 6.12 4.89 6.89
CA HIS A 170 6.75 6.13 6.43
C HIS A 170 5.68 7.20 6.24
N LEU A 171 4.58 6.83 5.58
CA LEU A 171 3.45 7.72 5.32
C LEU A 171 2.72 8.10 6.61
N GLU A 172 2.52 7.14 7.53
CA GLU A 172 1.90 7.40 8.84
C GLU A 172 2.72 8.41 9.67
N ILE A 173 4.04 8.28 9.68
CA ILE A 173 4.94 9.22 10.35
C ILE A 173 4.80 10.61 9.72
N MET A 174 4.93 10.73 8.40
CA MET A 174 4.85 12.00 7.67
C MET A 174 3.47 12.65 7.78
N ALA A 175 2.40 11.86 7.68
CA ALA A 175 1.01 12.32 7.82
C ALA A 175 0.76 13.02 9.16
N ASN A 176 1.51 12.66 10.20
CA ASN A 176 1.42 13.23 11.53
C ASN A 176 2.52 14.27 11.80
N LYS A 177 3.07 14.91 10.75
CA LYS A 177 4.11 15.95 10.84
C LYS A 177 5.32 15.53 11.67
N CYS A 178 5.64 14.24 11.64
CA CYS A 178 6.81 13.66 12.25
C CYS A 178 7.84 13.36 11.14
N VAL A 179 9.12 13.48 11.44
CA VAL A 179 10.17 13.21 10.46
C VAL A 179 10.53 11.72 10.53
N PRO A 180 10.49 10.98 9.41
CA PRO A 180 10.97 9.60 9.41
C PRO A 180 12.48 9.55 9.70
N PHE A 181 12.85 8.87 10.76
CA PHE A 181 14.26 8.50 11.03
C PHE A 181 14.50 7.10 10.45
N PHE A 182 15.14 7.05 9.30
CA PHE A 182 15.31 5.85 8.50
C PHE A 182 16.82 5.58 8.25
N PRO A 183 17.52 4.92 9.19
CA PRO A 183 18.90 4.49 8.97
C PRO A 183 19.02 3.54 7.77
N GLY A 184 19.98 3.78 6.89
CA GLY A 184 20.19 2.99 5.67
C GLY A 184 19.31 3.40 4.48
N ASN A 185 18.55 4.49 4.57
CA ASN A 185 17.73 4.98 3.47
C ASN A 185 18.54 5.33 2.20
N GLU A 186 19.83 5.64 2.35
CA GLU A 186 20.76 5.87 1.25
C GLU A 186 20.96 4.66 0.33
N GLU A 187 20.62 3.47 0.79
CA GLU A 187 20.68 2.24 0.00
C GLU A 187 19.37 1.97 -0.79
N CYS A 188 18.36 2.83 -0.62
CA CYS A 188 17.07 2.65 -1.27
C CYS A 188 17.18 2.84 -2.79
N PRO A 189 16.71 1.87 -3.60
CA PRO A 189 16.71 2.02 -5.05
C PRO A 189 15.83 3.19 -5.53
N PRO A 190 16.18 3.85 -6.65
CA PRO A 190 15.61 5.14 -7.04
C PRO A 190 14.11 5.13 -7.39
N HIS A 191 13.48 4.01 -7.64
CA HIS A 191 12.07 3.95 -8.04
C HIS A 191 11.21 3.18 -7.03
N THR A 192 11.68 3.05 -5.80
CA THR A 192 11.07 2.19 -4.78
C THR A 192 10.16 2.94 -3.83
N MET A 193 10.41 4.25 -3.60
CA MET A 193 9.62 5.14 -2.75
C MET A 193 9.32 6.46 -3.45
#